data_2f814df50d077748338614a6d18c22ae
#
_entry.id   2f814df50d077748338614a6d18c22ae
#
_cell.length_a   1.000
_cell.length_b   1.000
_cell.length_c   1.000
_cell.angle_alpha   90.00
_cell.angle_beta   90.00
_cell.angle_gamma   90.00
#
_symmetry.space_group_name_H-M   'P 1'
#
loop_
_entity.id
_entity.type
_entity.pdbx_description
1 polymer ?
#
loop_
_entity_poly.entity_id
_entity_poly.type
_entity_poly.pdbx_seq_one_letter_code
_entity_poly.pdbx_strand_id
1 'polypeptide(L)'
;MTKEKGLPLTSTHWGTYRAKVKNGKVQELLGWEHDKDPSPIGPGILDVQDGPTRIDAPMVRKSWLEEGPGSHNELRGTDSFLSLIHI
;
A
#
# COMPACT_ATOMS: atom_id res chain seq x y z
N MET A 1 29.93 10.35 -1.72
CA MET A 1 28.67 9.85 -2.30
C MET A 1 27.94 9.00 -1.29
N THR A 2 26.69 9.28 -1.09
CA THR A 2 25.88 8.55 -0.14
C THR A 2 25.29 7.29 -0.79
N LYS A 3 25.10 6.23 0.01
CA LYS A 3 24.48 5.00 -0.48
C LYS A 3 23.04 5.22 -0.92
N GLU A 4 22.38 6.25 -0.36
CA GLU A 4 21.01 6.59 -0.67
C GLU A 4 20.80 6.92 -2.14
N LYS A 5 21.80 7.52 -2.80
CA LYS A 5 21.67 7.87 -4.22
C LYS A 5 21.56 6.65 -5.14
N GLY A 6 22.01 5.48 -4.68
CA GLY A 6 21.88 4.25 -5.45
C GLY A 6 20.59 3.49 -5.22
N LEU A 7 19.76 3.93 -4.27
CA LEU A 7 18.50 3.27 -3.95
C LEU A 7 17.40 3.69 -4.91
N PRO A 8 16.42 2.81 -5.18
CA PRO A 8 15.32 3.16 -6.09
C PRO A 8 14.47 4.31 -5.53
N LEU A 9 13.93 5.11 -6.46
CA LEU A 9 13.00 6.18 -6.12
C LEU A 9 11.58 5.64 -6.08
N THR A 10 10.81 6.16 -5.14
CA THR A 10 9.38 5.92 -5.07
C THR A 10 8.67 7.24 -4.80
N SER A 11 7.49 7.41 -5.38
CA SER A 11 6.71 8.62 -5.22
C SER A 11 5.42 8.31 -4.47
N THR A 12 5.09 9.16 -3.53
CA THR A 12 3.86 9.08 -2.76
C THR A 12 3.10 10.38 -2.89
N HIS A 13 1.91 10.43 -2.32
CA HIS A 13 1.13 11.67 -2.28
C HIS A 13 1.88 12.80 -1.55
N TRP A 14 2.78 12.45 -0.65
CA TRP A 14 3.51 13.41 0.19
C TRP A 14 4.92 13.73 -0.29
N GLY A 15 5.38 13.10 -1.35
CA GLY A 15 6.69 13.39 -1.91
C GLY A 15 7.39 12.17 -2.47
N THR A 16 8.63 12.41 -2.89
CA THR A 16 9.48 11.39 -3.50
C THR A 16 10.56 10.99 -2.50
N TYR A 17 10.81 9.69 -2.40
CA TYR A 17 11.76 9.13 -1.44
C TYR A 17 12.63 8.07 -2.10
N ARG A 18 13.75 7.78 -1.46
CA ARG A 18 14.56 6.61 -1.78
C ARG A 18 14.11 5.46 -0.89
N ALA A 19 13.86 4.31 -1.48
CA ALA A 19 13.38 3.15 -0.72
C ALA A 19 14.52 2.17 -0.47
N LYS A 20 14.74 1.83 0.80
CA LYS A 20 15.66 0.78 1.18
C LYS A 20 14.86 -0.50 1.37
N VAL A 21 15.09 -1.47 0.47
CA VAL A 21 14.32 -2.72 0.44
C VAL A 21 15.21 -3.88 0.88
N LYS A 22 14.65 -4.75 1.71
CA LYS A 22 15.34 -5.97 2.14
C LYS A 22 14.32 -7.09 2.28
N ASN A 23 14.62 -8.25 1.69
CA ASN A 23 13.77 -9.43 1.74
C ASN A 23 12.34 -9.16 1.22
N GLY A 24 12.24 -8.32 0.18
CA GLY A 24 10.96 -8.00 -0.44
C GLY A 24 10.12 -6.98 0.31
N LYS A 25 10.66 -6.39 1.38
CA LYS A 25 9.95 -5.38 2.17
C LYS A 25 10.72 -4.09 2.24
N VAL A 26 10.01 -2.98 2.24
CA VAL A 26 10.61 -1.67 2.42
C VAL A 26 10.93 -1.48 3.89
N GLN A 27 12.20 -1.29 4.20
CA GLN A 27 12.65 -1.10 5.58
C GLN A 27 12.70 0.37 5.97
N GLU A 28 12.99 1.23 5.00
CA GLU A 28 13.20 2.63 5.30
C GLU A 28 12.88 3.47 4.06
N LEU A 29 12.28 4.62 4.27
CA LEU A 29 12.12 5.63 3.24
C LEU A 29 12.99 6.82 3.62
N LEU A 30 13.93 7.15 2.74
CA LEU A 30 14.86 8.24 2.95
C LEU A 30 14.47 9.40 2.04
N GLY A 31 14.62 10.62 2.52
CA GLY A 31 14.33 11.79 1.71
C GLY A 31 15.15 11.79 0.42
N TRP A 32 14.49 12.16 -0.68
CA TRP A 32 15.19 12.33 -1.95
C TRP A 32 16.13 13.53 -1.86
N GLU A 33 17.38 13.37 -2.35
CA GLU A 33 18.41 14.36 -2.22
C GLU A 33 18.08 15.71 -2.88
N HIS A 34 17.13 15.73 -3.83
CA HIS A 34 16.67 16.95 -4.48
C HIS A 34 15.48 17.60 -3.78
N ASP A 35 14.97 16.97 -2.73
CA ASP A 35 13.89 17.52 -1.92
C ASP A 35 14.49 18.14 -0.67
N LYS A 36 14.37 19.47 -0.56
CA LYS A 36 14.96 20.21 0.56
C LYS A 36 14.20 20.03 1.87
N ASP A 37 12.96 19.59 1.79
CA ASP A 37 12.11 19.49 2.96
C ASP A 37 11.16 18.28 2.83
N PRO A 38 11.72 17.04 2.88
CA PRO A 38 10.88 15.85 2.73
C PRO A 38 9.85 15.76 3.83
N SER A 39 8.61 15.42 3.46
CA SER A 39 7.54 15.29 4.43
C SER A 39 7.79 14.10 5.36
N PRO A 40 7.66 14.25 6.68
CA PRO A 40 7.79 13.13 7.61
C PRO A 40 6.63 12.14 7.55
N ILE A 41 5.55 12.47 6.84
CA ILE A 41 4.39 11.59 6.71
C ILE A 41 4.71 10.36 5.86
N GLY A 42 5.54 10.53 4.82
CA GLY A 42 5.86 9.45 3.90
C GLY A 42 6.36 8.18 4.60
N PRO A 43 7.37 8.27 5.47
CA PRO A 43 7.88 7.10 6.18
C PRO A 43 6.85 6.35 7.03
N GLY A 44 5.80 7.03 7.47
CA GLY A 44 4.72 6.39 8.22
C GLY A 44 3.96 5.32 7.46
N ILE A 45 4.05 5.32 6.13
CA ILE A 45 3.42 4.29 5.29
C ILE A 45 3.98 2.90 5.62
N LEU A 46 5.23 2.83 6.08
CA LEU A 46 5.86 1.55 6.39
C LEU A 46 5.14 0.80 7.49
N ASP A 47 4.49 1.50 8.38
CA ASP A 47 3.78 0.89 9.51
C ASP A 47 2.58 0.05 9.08
N VAL A 48 2.07 0.27 7.88
CA VAL A 48 0.87 -0.42 7.39
C VAL A 48 1.13 -1.38 6.25
N GLN A 49 2.39 -1.55 5.82
CA GLN A 49 2.68 -2.42 4.67
C GLN A 49 2.36 -3.90 4.93
N ASP A 50 2.39 -4.33 6.18
CA ASP A 50 2.02 -5.69 6.58
C ASP A 50 0.81 -5.70 7.51
N GLY A 51 0.08 -4.59 7.57
CA GLY A 51 -1.05 -4.46 8.48
C GLY A 51 -2.30 -5.17 7.97
N PRO A 52 -3.32 -5.28 8.83
CA PRO A 52 -4.55 -5.98 8.48
C PRO A 52 -5.36 -5.30 7.37
N THR A 53 -5.06 -4.05 7.08
CA THR A 53 -5.74 -3.32 6.01
C THR A 53 -5.06 -3.47 4.65
N ARG A 54 -3.90 -4.15 4.61
CA ARG A 54 -3.20 -4.34 3.35
C ARG A 54 -3.92 -5.35 2.48
N ILE A 55 -4.21 -4.96 1.25
CA ILE A 55 -4.82 -5.83 0.25
C ILE A 55 -3.70 -6.44 -0.58
N ASP A 56 -3.56 -7.75 -0.55
CA ASP A 56 -2.48 -8.48 -1.22
C ASP A 56 -2.93 -9.27 -2.44
N ALA A 57 -4.21 -9.24 -2.75
CA ALA A 57 -4.75 -9.91 -3.93
C ALA A 57 -6.04 -9.21 -4.37
N PRO A 58 -6.41 -9.30 -5.66
CA PRO A 58 -7.70 -8.79 -6.11
C PRO A 58 -8.82 -9.51 -5.38
N MET A 59 -9.78 -8.75 -4.86
CA MET A 59 -10.88 -9.27 -4.06
C MET A 59 -12.22 -8.84 -4.62
N VAL A 60 -13.25 -9.62 -4.33
CA VAL A 60 -14.62 -9.27 -4.68
C VAL A 60 -15.52 -9.52 -3.47
N ARG A 61 -16.50 -8.67 -3.27
CA ARG A 61 -17.48 -8.86 -2.19
C ARG A 61 -18.32 -10.10 -2.46
N LYS A 62 -18.52 -10.91 -1.43
CA LYS A 62 -19.31 -12.14 -1.53
C LYS A 62 -20.73 -11.86 -2.01
N SER A 63 -21.36 -10.81 -1.50
CA SER A 63 -22.72 -10.43 -1.92
C SER A 63 -22.81 -10.13 -3.41
N TRP A 64 -21.76 -9.52 -3.98
CA TRP A 64 -21.72 -9.20 -5.41
C TRP A 64 -21.67 -10.47 -6.25
N LEU A 65 -20.88 -11.46 -5.81
CA LEU A 65 -20.78 -12.75 -6.52
C LEU A 65 -22.12 -13.52 -6.49
N GLU A 66 -22.79 -13.51 -5.35
CA GLU A 66 -24.02 -14.28 -5.17
C GLU A 66 -25.23 -13.64 -5.82
N GLU A 67 -25.34 -12.32 -5.75
CA GLU A 67 -26.56 -11.59 -6.12
C GLU A 67 -26.38 -10.65 -7.30
N GLY A 68 -25.12 -10.46 -7.75
CA GLY A 68 -24.82 -9.56 -8.85
C GLY A 68 -24.83 -8.09 -8.45
N PRO A 69 -24.93 -7.18 -9.43
CA PRO A 69 -24.86 -5.75 -9.17
C PRO A 69 -25.91 -5.27 -8.19
N GLY A 70 -25.50 -4.38 -7.30
CA GLY A 70 -26.36 -3.77 -6.30
C GLY A 70 -25.49 -3.18 -5.22
N SER A 71 -25.98 -2.19 -4.49
CA SER A 71 -25.17 -1.49 -3.49
C SER A 71 -24.95 -2.29 -2.23
N HIS A 72 -25.95 -3.02 -1.75
CA HIS A 72 -25.89 -3.80 -0.49
C HIS A 72 -25.24 -3.03 0.65
N ASN A 73 -25.62 -1.76 0.82
CA ASN A 73 -25.00 -0.87 1.82
C ASN A 73 -25.19 -1.40 3.25
N GLU A 74 -26.24 -2.18 3.49
CA GLU A 74 -26.50 -2.79 4.79
C GLU A 74 -25.44 -3.79 5.21
N LEU A 75 -24.66 -4.31 4.25
CA LEU A 75 -23.59 -5.26 4.52
C LEU A 75 -22.22 -4.60 4.70
N ARG A 76 -22.16 -3.28 4.62
CA ARG A 76 -20.92 -2.54 4.75
C ARG A 76 -20.24 -2.85 6.08
N GLY A 77 -18.99 -3.29 6.01
CA GLY A 77 -18.22 -3.67 7.19
C GLY A 77 -18.44 -5.10 7.65
N THR A 78 -19.46 -5.79 7.10
CA THR A 78 -19.77 -7.18 7.49
C THR A 78 -19.70 -8.15 6.33
N ASP A 79 -19.66 -7.64 5.09
CA ASP A 79 -19.58 -8.50 3.91
C ASP A 79 -18.22 -9.18 3.84
N SER A 80 -18.21 -10.44 3.44
CA SER A 80 -16.97 -11.16 3.22
C SER A 80 -16.38 -10.81 1.86
N PHE A 81 -15.07 -10.98 1.73
CA PHE A 81 -14.34 -10.76 0.48
C PHE A 81 -13.72 -12.08 0.04
N LEU A 82 -13.85 -12.38 -1.24
CA LEU A 82 -13.28 -13.59 -1.81
C LEU A 82 -12.17 -13.20 -2.79
N SER A 83 -11.08 -13.95 -2.75
CA SER A 83 -9.97 -13.72 -3.67
C SER A 83 -10.36 -14.13 -5.08
N LEU A 84 -10.14 -13.26 -6.06
CA LEU A 84 -10.38 -13.57 -7.47
C LEU A 84 -9.43 -14.64 -8.00
N ILE A 85 -8.34 -14.90 -7.29
CA ILE A 85 -7.37 -15.92 -7.68
C ILE A 85 -7.95 -17.31 -7.45
N HIS A 86 -8.86 -17.45 -6.49
CA HIS A 86 -9.43 -18.73 -6.06
C HIS A 86 -10.88 -18.94 -6.53
N ILE A 87 -11.38 -18.12 -7.43
CA ILE A 87 -12.74 -18.23 -7.96
C ILE A 87 -12.76 -19.02 -9.26
#